data_bb8fedc7f122e1ee56ec8448d3627f00
#
_entry.id   bb8fedc7f122e1ee56ec8448d3627f00
#
_cell.length_a   1.000
_cell.length_b   1.000
_cell.length_c   1.000
_cell.angle_alpha   90.00
_cell.angle_beta   90.00
_cell.angle_gamma   90.00
#
_symmetry.space_group_name_H-M   'P 1'
#
loop_
_entity.id
_entity.type
_entity.pdbx_description
1 polymer ?
#
loop_
_entity_poly.entity_id
_entity_poly.type
_entity_poly.pdbx_seq_one_letter_code
_entity_poly.pdbx_strand_id
1 'polypeptide(L)'
;MKSHNFLRGARVYLSGPMDFVASRANEKKFGWRNRIGDFLRSYGAIVFDPWHKPTVRGLHQYGIEDINTIDVRDNWTFEQSQQGDETRADCAEKFWETLHIDLRMVDTSDFTIAYVPTNIYSVGTVHEIVLSRLQFKPVLFVTPPVTFPAFDQLRTHLANDPKGLELVERLAAEAPIKPNPKGIPSLWYMPLIGGGHFFDGFGFADHARRYGWENTPLDEREKEQPPQNPLLPFLEKLAREVPKRWDNKLKQYVQNDDWLLWELGSAAAEGEVIQDSPMEDERQVNLPLFPDE
;
A
#
# COMPACT_ATOMS: atom_id res chain seq x y z
N MET A 1 -33.25 4.64 -12.52
CA MET A 1 -32.37 3.71 -11.80
C MET A 1 -31.30 4.54 -11.07
N LYS A 2 -31.22 4.49 -9.75
CA LYS A 2 -30.09 5.09 -9.03
C LYS A 2 -28.85 4.30 -9.44
N SER A 3 -27.81 4.95 -9.97
CA SER A 3 -26.57 4.27 -10.29
C SER A 3 -25.96 3.76 -8.97
N HIS A 4 -25.80 2.46 -8.85
CA HIS A 4 -25.12 1.83 -7.72
C HIS A 4 -23.68 2.31 -7.68
N ASN A 5 -23.19 2.68 -6.50
CA ASN A 5 -21.78 3.08 -6.30
C ASN A 5 -21.18 2.19 -5.22
N PHE A 6 -20.47 1.15 -5.64
CA PHE A 6 -19.86 0.17 -4.76
C PHE A 6 -18.70 0.75 -3.90
N LEU A 7 -18.12 1.89 -4.27
CA LEU A 7 -17.09 2.54 -3.45
C LEU A 7 -17.68 3.38 -2.31
N ARG A 8 -18.97 3.71 -2.35
CA ARG A 8 -19.60 4.52 -1.30
C ARG A 8 -19.64 3.74 0.03
N GLY A 9 -19.00 4.30 1.06
CA GLY A 9 -18.88 3.68 2.37
C GLY A 9 -17.85 2.56 2.46
N ALA A 10 -17.23 2.12 1.35
CA ALA A 10 -16.17 1.14 1.37
C ALA A 10 -14.95 1.68 2.14
N ARG A 11 -14.37 0.86 3.00
CA ARG A 11 -13.18 1.19 3.82
C ARG A 11 -11.94 0.65 3.13
N VAL A 12 -11.04 1.54 2.78
CA VAL A 12 -9.86 1.22 1.97
C VAL A 12 -8.59 1.53 2.72
N TYR A 13 -7.71 0.55 2.88
CA TYR A 13 -6.40 0.74 3.46
C TYR A 13 -5.35 0.98 2.37
N LEU A 14 -4.48 1.99 2.57
CA LEU A 14 -3.42 2.37 1.63
C LEU A 14 -2.05 1.89 2.13
N SER A 15 -1.71 0.67 1.77
CA SER A 15 -0.44 0.01 2.11
C SER A 15 0.70 0.42 1.17
N GLY A 16 1.89 0.68 1.71
CA GLY A 16 3.07 1.00 0.88
C GLY A 16 4.26 1.50 1.71
N PRO A 17 5.42 1.72 1.07
CA PRO A 17 6.62 2.14 1.78
C PRO A 17 6.45 3.44 2.55
N MET A 18 7.04 3.50 3.74
CA MET A 18 7.12 4.69 4.58
C MET A 18 8.53 4.92 5.14
N ASP A 19 9.29 3.86 5.41
CA ASP A 19 10.60 3.95 6.06
C ASP A 19 11.72 4.42 5.14
N PHE A 20 11.80 3.89 3.94
CA PHE A 20 12.92 4.10 3.01
C PHE A 20 12.54 5.00 1.84
N VAL A 21 11.55 5.87 2.02
CA VAL A 21 11.20 6.88 1.01
C VAL A 21 12.22 8.02 1.03
N ALA A 22 12.51 8.59 -0.14
CA ALA A 22 13.53 9.63 -0.29
C ALA A 22 13.22 10.90 0.53
N SER A 23 11.93 11.23 0.71
CA SER A 23 11.48 12.37 1.52
C SER A 23 10.13 12.07 2.13
N ARG A 24 10.11 11.83 3.44
CA ARG A 24 8.86 11.61 4.21
C ARG A 24 7.91 12.80 4.12
N ALA A 25 8.44 14.02 4.21
CA ALA A 25 7.63 15.24 4.13
C ALA A 25 6.95 15.40 2.77
N ASN A 26 7.65 15.10 1.68
CA ASN A 26 7.08 15.14 0.34
C ASN A 26 6.06 14.02 0.13
N GLU A 27 6.37 12.80 0.60
CA GLU A 27 5.45 11.67 0.51
C GLU A 27 4.14 11.95 1.26
N LYS A 28 4.25 12.45 2.49
CA LYS A 28 3.08 12.82 3.31
C LYS A 28 2.22 13.92 2.69
N LYS A 29 2.83 14.86 1.96
CA LYS A 29 2.13 16.02 1.39
C LYS A 29 1.67 15.80 -0.04
N PHE A 30 2.48 15.17 -0.87
CA PHE A 30 2.27 15.06 -2.32
C PHE A 30 2.31 13.63 -2.84
N GLY A 31 2.48 12.64 -1.97
CA GLY A 31 2.64 11.25 -2.32
C GLY A 31 1.38 10.63 -2.92
N TRP A 32 1.54 9.42 -3.40
CA TRP A 32 0.48 8.67 -4.06
C TRP A 32 -0.76 8.46 -3.17
N ARG A 33 -0.55 8.31 -1.84
CA ARG A 33 -1.65 8.11 -0.88
C ARG A 33 -2.64 9.27 -0.85
N ASN A 34 -2.13 10.50 -0.90
CA ASN A 34 -3.02 11.67 -0.94
C ASN A 34 -3.90 11.66 -2.19
N ARG A 35 -3.30 11.41 -3.36
CA ARG A 35 -4.02 11.40 -4.64
C ARG A 35 -5.05 10.29 -4.74
N ILE A 36 -4.65 9.07 -4.37
CA ILE A 36 -5.58 7.94 -4.31
C ILE A 36 -6.63 8.17 -3.25
N GLY A 37 -6.26 8.72 -2.10
CA GLY A 37 -7.20 9.09 -1.04
C GLY A 37 -8.24 10.09 -1.51
N ASP A 38 -7.84 11.15 -2.20
CA ASP A 38 -8.76 12.16 -2.74
C ASP A 38 -9.68 11.57 -3.81
N PHE A 39 -9.13 10.72 -4.69
CA PHE A 39 -9.92 9.99 -5.67
C PHE A 39 -11.00 9.12 -4.98
N LEU A 40 -10.61 8.28 -4.03
CA LEU A 40 -11.54 7.38 -3.32
C LEU A 40 -12.60 8.15 -2.54
N ARG A 41 -12.21 9.22 -1.83
CA ARG A 41 -13.15 10.09 -1.10
C ARG A 41 -14.15 10.76 -2.04
N SER A 42 -13.75 11.09 -3.28
CA SER A 42 -14.69 11.66 -4.28
C SER A 42 -15.79 10.68 -4.68
N TYR A 43 -15.57 9.37 -4.50
CA TYR A 43 -16.56 8.31 -4.65
C TYR A 43 -17.29 7.96 -3.35
N GLY A 44 -16.96 8.63 -2.23
CA GLY A 44 -17.57 8.41 -0.92
C GLY A 44 -16.97 7.26 -0.11
N ALA A 45 -15.76 6.79 -0.47
CA ALA A 45 -15.05 5.78 0.30
C ALA A 45 -14.45 6.37 1.58
N ILE A 46 -14.24 5.53 2.59
CA ILE A 46 -13.50 5.81 3.82
C ILE A 46 -12.08 5.33 3.63
N VAL A 47 -11.11 6.25 3.75
CA VAL A 47 -9.71 5.95 3.46
C VAL A 47 -8.91 5.87 4.76
N PHE A 48 -8.25 4.75 4.97
CA PHE A 48 -7.26 4.55 6.02
C PHE A 48 -5.86 4.74 5.45
N ASP A 49 -5.22 5.82 5.87
CA ASP A 49 -3.88 6.21 5.46
C ASP A 49 -2.95 6.17 6.68
N PRO A 50 -1.89 5.34 6.69
CA PRO A 50 -0.97 5.24 7.81
C PRO A 50 -0.24 6.56 8.15
N TRP A 51 -0.11 7.51 7.20
CA TRP A 51 0.39 8.86 7.50
C TRP A 51 -0.58 9.70 8.34
N HIS A 52 -1.87 9.36 8.34
CA HIS A 52 -2.94 10.10 9.00
C HIS A 52 -3.73 9.18 9.91
N LYS A 53 -3.04 8.54 10.86
CA LYS A 53 -3.64 7.60 11.80
C LYS A 53 -4.72 8.26 12.66
N PRO A 54 -5.75 7.51 13.05
CA PRO A 54 -6.79 8.05 13.91
C PRO A 54 -6.21 8.44 15.27
N THR A 55 -6.64 9.59 15.80
CA THR A 55 -6.26 10.03 17.15
C THR A 55 -6.96 9.16 18.18
N VAL A 56 -6.21 8.52 19.06
CA VAL A 56 -6.74 7.77 20.20
C VAL A 56 -6.94 8.73 21.38
N ARG A 57 -8.16 8.77 21.93
CA ARG A 57 -8.50 9.67 23.02
C ARG A 57 -7.60 9.46 24.24
N GLY A 58 -6.96 10.53 24.70
CA GLY A 58 -6.05 10.49 25.84
C GLY A 58 -4.60 10.08 25.54
N LEU A 59 -4.31 9.70 24.29
CA LEU A 59 -3.00 9.25 23.84
C LEU A 59 -2.56 10.08 22.64
N HIS A 60 -2.19 11.32 22.84
CA HIS A 60 -1.92 12.30 21.77
C HIS A 60 -0.79 11.89 20.81
N GLN A 61 0.13 11.04 21.24
CA GLN A 61 1.27 10.59 20.46
C GLN A 61 1.20 9.10 20.08
N TYR A 62 0.12 8.43 20.47
CA TYR A 62 -0.04 7.00 20.19
C TYR A 62 -0.13 6.73 18.70
N GLY A 63 0.80 5.92 18.22
CA GLY A 63 0.87 5.55 16.80
C GLY A 63 1.22 6.70 15.85
N ILE A 64 1.74 7.83 16.31
CA ILE A 64 2.23 8.89 15.44
C ILE A 64 3.51 8.42 14.76
N GLU A 65 3.39 8.12 13.48
CA GLU A 65 4.44 7.52 12.65
C GLU A 65 5.76 8.28 12.70
N ASP A 66 5.72 9.61 12.55
CA ASP A 66 6.94 10.43 12.51
C ASP A 66 7.73 10.35 13.82
N ILE A 67 7.03 10.35 14.97
CA ILE A 67 7.67 10.29 16.29
C ILE A 67 8.21 8.88 16.55
N ASN A 68 7.34 7.87 16.47
CA ASN A 68 7.71 6.51 16.84
C ASN A 68 8.80 5.94 15.93
N THR A 69 8.76 6.21 14.63
CA THR A 69 9.74 5.65 13.68
C THR A 69 11.08 6.38 13.74
N ILE A 70 11.10 7.70 13.87
CA ILE A 70 12.35 8.46 13.96
C ILE A 70 13.08 8.11 15.24
N ASP A 71 12.38 8.18 16.39
CA ASP A 71 13.00 7.83 17.68
C ASP A 71 13.54 6.42 17.71
N VAL A 72 12.82 5.45 17.17
CA VAL A 72 13.27 4.06 17.08
C VAL A 72 14.56 3.94 16.27
N ARG A 73 14.63 4.61 15.12
CA ARG A 73 15.80 4.53 14.24
C ARG A 73 17.02 5.23 14.83
N ASP A 74 16.83 6.39 15.44
CA ASP A 74 17.92 7.20 15.99
C ASP A 74 18.51 6.57 17.26
N ASN A 75 17.72 5.81 18.02
CA ASN A 75 18.14 5.14 19.25
C ASN A 75 18.54 3.68 19.05
N TRP A 76 18.39 3.11 17.85
CA TRP A 76 18.78 1.72 17.62
C TRP A 76 20.27 1.49 17.80
N THR A 77 20.66 0.41 18.51
CA THR A 77 22.05 0.00 18.72
C THR A 77 22.22 -1.51 18.71
N PHE A 78 23.39 -1.97 18.22
CA PHE A 78 23.82 -3.36 18.29
C PHE A 78 24.68 -3.65 19.54
N GLU A 79 24.83 -2.70 20.46
CA GLU A 79 25.63 -2.85 21.66
C GLU A 79 25.12 -4.02 22.50
N GLN A 80 26.07 -4.93 22.87
CA GLN A 80 25.82 -6.12 23.69
C GLN A 80 26.04 -5.78 25.16
N SER A 81 25.15 -4.97 25.71
CA SER A 81 25.18 -4.53 27.11
C SER A 81 23.77 -4.44 27.67
N GLN A 82 23.60 -4.34 28.97
CA GLN A 82 22.31 -4.12 29.59
C GLN A 82 21.62 -2.87 29.00
N GLN A 83 22.38 -1.77 28.84
CA GLN A 83 21.85 -0.53 28.26
C GLN A 83 21.42 -0.73 26.80
N GLY A 84 22.17 -1.49 26.01
CA GLY A 84 21.80 -1.81 24.63
C GLY A 84 20.54 -2.66 24.57
N ASP A 85 20.37 -3.62 25.46
CA ASP A 85 19.16 -4.45 25.55
C ASP A 85 17.94 -3.62 25.96
N GLU A 86 18.07 -2.73 26.94
CA GLU A 86 17.02 -1.79 27.35
C GLU A 86 16.60 -0.87 26.19
N THR A 87 17.56 -0.34 25.43
CA THR A 87 17.30 0.50 24.27
C THR A 87 16.53 -0.25 23.18
N ARG A 88 16.90 -1.50 22.88
CA ARG A 88 16.19 -2.32 21.89
C ARG A 88 14.78 -2.67 22.34
N ALA A 89 14.59 -2.97 23.63
CA ALA A 89 13.27 -3.24 24.20
C ALA A 89 12.35 -2.00 24.10
N ASP A 90 12.86 -0.80 24.46
CA ASP A 90 12.13 0.46 24.32
C ASP A 90 11.75 0.76 22.87
N CYS A 91 12.66 0.53 21.91
CA CYS A 91 12.39 0.64 20.49
C CYS A 91 11.26 -0.29 20.04
N ALA A 92 11.30 -1.55 20.48
CA ALA A 92 10.28 -2.53 20.13
C ALA A 92 8.90 -2.14 20.69
N GLU A 93 8.84 -1.66 21.94
CA GLU A 93 7.60 -1.21 22.59
C GLU A 93 7.00 0.00 21.87
N LYS A 94 7.80 1.01 21.56
CA LYS A 94 7.34 2.20 20.82
C LYS A 94 6.83 1.86 19.43
N PHE A 95 7.56 1.00 18.70
CA PHE A 95 7.16 0.63 17.36
C PHE A 95 5.94 -0.30 17.35
N TRP A 96 5.73 -1.07 18.41
CA TRP A 96 4.54 -1.90 18.58
C TRP A 96 3.24 -1.09 18.51
N GLU A 97 3.23 0.11 19.07
CA GLU A 97 2.05 0.98 18.99
C GLU A 97 1.69 1.35 17.54
N THR A 98 2.71 1.72 16.74
CA THR A 98 2.55 2.01 15.31
C THR A 98 2.04 0.80 14.55
N LEU A 99 2.70 -0.35 14.72
CA LEU A 99 2.32 -1.60 14.08
C LEU A 99 0.88 -2.01 14.43
N HIS A 100 0.52 -1.91 15.71
CA HIS A 100 -0.81 -2.29 16.18
C HIS A 100 -1.93 -1.48 15.52
N ILE A 101 -1.74 -0.16 15.37
CA ILE A 101 -2.73 0.68 14.71
C ILE A 101 -2.83 0.36 13.22
N ASP A 102 -1.71 0.15 12.53
CA ASP A 102 -1.70 -0.21 11.12
C ASP A 102 -2.42 -1.52 10.86
N LEU A 103 -2.13 -2.55 11.66
CA LEU A 103 -2.82 -3.84 11.55
C LEU A 103 -4.32 -3.72 11.86
N ARG A 104 -4.72 -2.85 12.80
CA ARG A 104 -6.14 -2.58 13.07
C ARG A 104 -6.83 -1.86 11.91
N MET A 105 -6.15 -0.95 11.23
CA MET A 105 -6.69 -0.33 10.02
C MET A 105 -6.86 -1.34 8.90
N VAL A 106 -5.92 -2.29 8.74
CA VAL A 106 -6.08 -3.42 7.83
C VAL A 106 -7.28 -4.28 8.22
N ASP A 107 -7.42 -4.64 9.50
CA ASP A 107 -8.53 -5.46 10.00
C ASP A 107 -9.89 -4.84 9.70
N THR A 108 -10.00 -3.53 9.82
CA THR A 108 -11.27 -2.81 9.63
C THR A 108 -11.54 -2.40 8.19
N SER A 109 -10.57 -2.56 7.28
CA SER A 109 -10.74 -2.25 5.87
C SER A 109 -11.53 -3.34 5.12
N ASP A 110 -12.18 -2.99 4.03
CA ASP A 110 -12.89 -3.91 3.15
C ASP A 110 -11.95 -4.44 2.05
N PHE A 111 -11.00 -3.62 1.61
CA PHE A 111 -9.92 -4.02 0.70
C PHE A 111 -8.68 -3.14 0.90
N THR A 112 -7.55 -3.59 0.34
CA THR A 112 -6.26 -2.91 0.46
C THR A 112 -5.75 -2.52 -0.92
N ILE A 113 -5.23 -1.30 -1.06
CA ILE A 113 -4.41 -0.89 -2.20
C ILE A 113 -2.96 -0.95 -1.74
N ALA A 114 -2.16 -1.83 -2.33
CA ALA A 114 -0.77 -2.05 -1.98
C ALA A 114 0.16 -1.51 -3.06
N TYR A 115 0.88 -0.43 -2.76
CA TYR A 115 1.92 0.13 -3.62
C TYR A 115 3.27 -0.49 -3.28
N VAL A 116 3.82 -1.29 -4.20
CA VAL A 116 5.04 -2.09 -3.98
C VAL A 116 6.05 -1.84 -5.10
N PRO A 117 6.71 -0.67 -5.11
CA PRO A 117 7.79 -0.41 -6.05
C PRO A 117 8.98 -1.31 -5.73
N THR A 118 9.60 -1.93 -6.75
CA THR A 118 10.67 -2.92 -6.54
C THR A 118 12.02 -2.32 -6.11
N ASN A 119 12.12 -1.00 -6.05
CA ASN A 119 13.32 -0.27 -5.62
C ASN A 119 13.23 0.25 -4.17
N ILE A 120 12.17 -0.02 -3.47
CA ILE A 120 12.01 0.41 -2.08
C ILE A 120 11.67 -0.80 -1.22
N TYR A 121 12.45 -1.00 -0.17
CA TYR A 121 12.21 -2.06 0.81
C TYR A 121 11.07 -1.66 1.74
N SER A 122 10.08 -2.51 1.90
CA SER A 122 8.93 -2.26 2.77
C SER A 122 8.40 -3.55 3.40
N VAL A 123 8.87 -3.84 4.61
CA VAL A 123 8.45 -5.03 5.37
C VAL A 123 7.00 -4.89 5.83
N GLY A 124 6.61 -3.71 6.32
CA GLY A 124 5.25 -3.45 6.78
C GLY A 124 4.21 -3.77 5.71
N THR A 125 4.44 -3.31 4.48
CA THR A 125 3.56 -3.61 3.34
C THR A 125 3.38 -5.11 3.08
N VAL A 126 4.45 -5.92 3.27
CA VAL A 126 4.35 -7.38 3.13
C VAL A 126 3.42 -7.96 4.19
N HIS A 127 3.57 -7.56 5.47
CA HIS A 127 2.70 -7.99 6.56
C HIS A 127 1.24 -7.63 6.31
N GLU A 128 0.98 -6.41 5.88
CA GLU A 128 -0.35 -5.89 5.58
C GLU A 128 -1.02 -6.64 4.44
N ILE A 129 -0.28 -6.96 3.37
CA ILE A 129 -0.76 -7.79 2.25
C ILE A 129 -1.12 -9.19 2.74
N VAL A 130 -0.22 -9.83 3.51
CA VAL A 130 -0.46 -11.18 4.03
C VAL A 130 -1.69 -11.19 4.93
N LEU A 131 -1.79 -10.24 5.87
CA LEU A 131 -2.95 -10.12 6.76
C LEU A 131 -4.26 -9.91 5.98
N SER A 132 -4.27 -9.02 5.00
CA SER A 132 -5.43 -8.80 4.14
C SER A 132 -5.86 -10.10 3.44
N ARG A 133 -4.91 -10.86 2.91
CA ARG A 133 -5.21 -12.11 2.19
C ARG A 133 -5.64 -13.26 3.12
N LEU A 134 -5.09 -13.33 4.32
CA LEU A 134 -5.57 -14.29 5.34
C LEU A 134 -7.02 -14.01 5.75
N GLN A 135 -7.47 -12.78 5.65
CA GLN A 135 -8.84 -12.36 5.91
C GLN A 135 -9.72 -12.39 4.64
N PHE A 136 -9.25 -12.96 3.55
CA PHE A 136 -9.94 -13.03 2.25
C PHE A 136 -10.30 -11.68 1.63
N LYS A 137 -9.64 -10.61 2.07
CA LYS A 137 -9.86 -9.27 1.52
C LYS A 137 -9.16 -9.11 0.17
N PRO A 138 -9.77 -8.41 -0.79
CA PRO A 138 -9.11 -8.07 -2.03
C PRO A 138 -7.87 -7.20 -1.79
N VAL A 139 -6.80 -7.46 -2.56
CA VAL A 139 -5.61 -6.62 -2.60
C VAL A 139 -5.40 -6.14 -4.03
N LEU A 140 -5.43 -4.84 -4.22
CA LEU A 140 -5.10 -4.18 -5.48
C LEU A 140 -3.61 -3.83 -5.46
N PHE A 141 -2.82 -4.61 -6.19
CA PHE A 141 -1.37 -4.57 -6.13
C PHE A 141 -0.79 -3.67 -7.23
N VAL A 142 -0.15 -2.58 -6.84
CA VAL A 142 0.46 -1.61 -7.77
C VAL A 142 1.98 -1.72 -7.71
N THR A 143 2.59 -2.08 -8.84
CA THR A 143 4.04 -2.23 -9.00
C THR A 143 4.50 -1.50 -10.26
N PRO A 144 4.89 -0.22 -10.14
CA PRO A 144 5.27 0.56 -11.30
C PRO A 144 6.61 0.11 -11.89
N PRO A 145 6.87 0.38 -13.17
CA PRO A 145 8.19 0.26 -13.75
C PRO A 145 9.24 1.03 -12.95
N VAL A 146 10.40 0.43 -12.77
CA VAL A 146 11.56 1.04 -12.10
C VAL A 146 12.73 1.11 -13.06
N THR A 147 13.13 2.31 -13.43
CA THR A 147 14.29 2.61 -14.28
C THR A 147 15.17 3.65 -13.62
N PHE A 148 16.43 3.67 -14.01
CA PHE A 148 17.41 4.61 -13.47
C PHE A 148 18.10 5.38 -14.62
N PRO A 149 17.38 6.21 -15.38
CA PRO A 149 17.92 6.92 -16.53
C PRO A 149 19.11 7.83 -16.18
N ALA A 150 19.20 8.30 -14.93
CA ALA A 150 20.33 9.08 -14.46
C ALA A 150 21.67 8.32 -14.54
N PHE A 151 21.70 6.99 -14.35
CA PHE A 151 22.94 6.22 -14.55
C PHE A 151 23.40 6.25 -16.00
N ASP A 152 22.49 6.10 -16.96
CA ASP A 152 22.83 6.13 -18.38
C ASP A 152 23.26 7.53 -18.81
N GLN A 153 22.61 8.56 -18.29
CA GLN A 153 23.02 9.96 -18.50
C GLN A 153 24.42 10.24 -17.91
N LEU A 154 24.72 9.76 -16.70
CA LEU A 154 26.04 9.87 -16.08
C LEU A 154 27.11 9.14 -16.88
N ARG A 155 26.86 7.91 -17.35
CA ARG A 155 27.78 7.15 -18.20
C ARG A 155 28.08 7.92 -19.48
N THR A 156 27.06 8.50 -20.10
CA THR A 156 27.22 9.30 -21.32
C THR A 156 28.03 10.58 -21.05
N HIS A 157 27.72 11.28 -19.95
CA HIS A 157 28.40 12.52 -19.57
C HIS A 157 29.88 12.29 -19.21
N LEU A 158 30.19 11.18 -18.56
CA LEU A 158 31.53 10.80 -18.10
C LEU A 158 32.27 9.91 -19.11
N ALA A 159 31.80 9.78 -20.34
CA ALA A 159 32.40 8.88 -21.35
C ALA A 159 33.91 9.09 -21.58
N ASN A 160 34.41 10.31 -21.37
CA ASN A 160 35.82 10.67 -21.51
C ASN A 160 36.56 10.76 -20.16
N ASP A 161 35.92 10.42 -19.03
CA ASP A 161 36.51 10.38 -17.70
C ASP A 161 36.51 8.95 -17.14
N PRO A 162 37.60 8.17 -17.32
CA PRO A 162 37.68 6.79 -16.86
C PRO A 162 37.46 6.63 -15.33
N LYS A 163 37.93 7.59 -14.52
CA LYS A 163 37.74 7.54 -13.06
C LYS A 163 36.28 7.81 -12.68
N GLY A 164 35.63 8.76 -13.35
CA GLY A 164 34.22 9.02 -13.18
C GLY A 164 33.38 7.82 -13.56
N LEU A 165 33.66 7.17 -14.67
CA LEU A 165 32.97 5.94 -15.09
C LEU A 165 33.15 4.81 -14.07
N GLU A 166 34.38 4.59 -13.57
CA GLU A 166 34.64 3.57 -12.54
C GLU A 166 33.79 3.81 -11.28
N LEU A 167 33.66 5.07 -10.84
CA LEU A 167 32.81 5.41 -9.70
C LEU A 167 31.33 5.15 -9.96
N VAL A 168 30.82 5.46 -11.16
CA VAL A 168 29.43 5.17 -11.54
C VAL A 168 29.16 3.67 -11.57
N GLU A 169 30.09 2.88 -12.15
CA GLU A 169 29.91 1.42 -12.20
C GLU A 169 30.00 0.79 -10.80
N ARG A 170 30.88 1.30 -9.94
CA ARG A 170 30.94 0.88 -8.54
C ARG A 170 29.66 1.22 -7.79
N LEU A 171 29.15 2.44 -7.94
CA LEU A 171 27.86 2.85 -7.35
C LEU A 171 26.71 1.96 -7.86
N ALA A 172 26.67 1.67 -9.15
CA ALA A 172 25.66 0.79 -9.73
C ALA A 172 25.76 -0.66 -9.22
N ALA A 173 26.99 -1.13 -8.92
CA ALA A 173 27.21 -2.46 -8.37
C ALA A 173 26.90 -2.53 -6.84
N GLU A 174 27.17 -1.46 -6.11
CA GLU A 174 26.88 -1.33 -4.68
C GLU A 174 25.39 -1.07 -4.41
N ALA A 175 24.70 -0.43 -5.35
CA ALA A 175 23.24 -0.24 -5.26
C ALA A 175 22.54 -1.59 -5.52
N PRO A 176 21.87 -2.20 -4.52
CA PRO A 176 21.33 -3.57 -4.63
C PRO A 176 20.11 -3.65 -5.53
N ILE A 177 19.81 -2.60 -6.27
CA ILE A 177 18.55 -2.42 -6.97
C ILE A 177 18.78 -2.56 -8.47
N LYS A 178 18.21 -3.62 -9.04
CA LYS A 178 18.19 -3.81 -10.49
C LYS A 178 17.01 -3.05 -11.13
N PRO A 179 17.18 -2.50 -12.32
CA PRO A 179 16.08 -1.97 -13.10
C PRO A 179 14.99 -3.03 -13.29
N ASN A 180 13.74 -2.60 -13.17
CA ASN A 180 12.56 -3.42 -13.47
C ASN A 180 11.63 -2.64 -14.41
N PRO A 181 12.02 -2.50 -15.69
CA PRO A 181 11.32 -1.63 -16.64
C PRO A 181 9.89 -2.10 -16.99
N LYS A 182 9.53 -3.31 -16.61
CA LYS A 182 8.18 -3.86 -16.82
C LYS A 182 7.32 -3.83 -15.55
N GLY A 183 7.86 -3.38 -14.41
CA GLY A 183 7.13 -3.43 -13.15
C GLY A 183 6.74 -4.84 -12.70
N ILE A 184 7.51 -5.88 -13.08
CA ILE A 184 7.16 -7.27 -12.74
C ILE A 184 7.25 -7.45 -11.22
N PRO A 185 6.16 -7.81 -10.53
CA PRO A 185 6.19 -8.05 -9.10
C PRO A 185 7.01 -9.29 -8.75
N SER A 186 7.47 -9.38 -7.51
CA SER A 186 8.05 -10.63 -7.02
C SER A 186 7.06 -11.79 -7.17
N LEU A 187 7.55 -12.94 -7.61
CA LEU A 187 6.72 -14.13 -7.79
C LEU A 187 6.06 -14.61 -6.50
N TRP A 188 6.59 -14.21 -5.33
CA TRP A 188 5.99 -14.50 -4.03
C TRP A 188 4.59 -13.89 -3.85
N TYR A 189 4.29 -12.77 -4.53
CA TYR A 189 2.97 -12.15 -4.46
C TYR A 189 1.93 -12.83 -5.35
N MET A 190 2.34 -13.55 -6.40
CA MET A 190 1.42 -14.16 -7.36
C MET A 190 0.37 -15.07 -6.71
N PRO A 191 0.75 -16.06 -5.86
CA PRO A 191 -0.24 -16.92 -5.21
C PRO A 191 -1.04 -16.20 -4.13
N LEU A 192 -0.48 -15.13 -3.50
CA LEU A 192 -1.18 -14.38 -2.46
C LEU A 192 -2.29 -13.51 -3.04
N ILE A 193 -1.99 -12.76 -4.10
CA ILE A 193 -2.93 -11.80 -4.68
C ILE A 193 -3.99 -12.53 -5.53
N GLY A 194 -3.70 -13.73 -6.02
CA GLY A 194 -4.58 -14.43 -6.94
C GLY A 194 -4.62 -13.78 -8.32
N GLY A 195 -5.47 -14.30 -9.19
CA GLY A 195 -5.49 -13.83 -10.55
C GLY A 195 -6.26 -12.52 -10.74
N GLY A 196 -5.58 -11.42 -10.96
CA GLY A 196 -6.26 -10.35 -11.65
C GLY A 196 -6.20 -8.93 -11.10
N HIS A 197 -5.53 -8.68 -9.98
CA HIS A 197 -5.50 -7.35 -9.39
C HIS A 197 -4.10 -6.75 -9.32
N PHE A 198 -3.35 -6.89 -10.43
CA PHE A 198 -2.01 -6.32 -10.60
C PHE A 198 -2.06 -5.12 -11.55
N PHE A 199 -1.44 -4.03 -11.16
CA PHE A 199 -1.38 -2.76 -11.88
C PHE A 199 0.06 -2.31 -12.00
N ASP A 200 0.43 -1.77 -13.17
CA ASP A 200 1.77 -1.25 -13.45
C ASP A 200 1.90 0.27 -13.22
N GLY A 201 0.87 0.88 -12.63
CA GLY A 201 0.82 2.28 -12.24
C GLY A 201 -0.55 2.70 -11.77
N PHE A 202 -0.66 3.96 -11.39
CA PHE A 202 -1.94 4.52 -10.93
C PHE A 202 -2.79 5.08 -12.07
N GLY A 203 -2.16 5.61 -13.12
CA GLY A 203 -2.82 6.35 -14.19
C GLY A 203 -3.03 7.83 -13.85
N PHE A 204 -2.20 8.40 -12.99
CA PHE A 204 -2.31 9.81 -12.56
C PHE A 204 -2.22 10.78 -13.72
N ALA A 205 -1.38 10.52 -14.73
CA ALA A 205 -1.21 11.41 -15.86
C ALA A 205 -2.52 11.62 -16.64
N ASP A 206 -3.32 10.58 -16.80
CA ASP A 206 -4.61 10.64 -17.50
C ASP A 206 -5.68 11.39 -16.69
N HIS A 207 -5.52 11.42 -15.37
CA HIS A 207 -6.47 12.05 -14.45
C HIS A 207 -5.96 13.40 -13.90
N ALA A 208 -4.76 13.82 -14.26
CA ALA A 208 -4.09 14.99 -13.71
C ALA A 208 -4.94 16.26 -13.81
N ARG A 209 -5.52 16.53 -14.98
CA ARG A 209 -6.37 17.70 -15.19
C ARG A 209 -7.64 17.70 -14.34
N ARG A 210 -8.20 16.53 -14.12
CA ARG A 210 -9.42 16.34 -13.34
C ARG A 210 -9.21 16.58 -11.84
N TYR A 211 -8.02 16.22 -11.34
CA TYR A 211 -7.68 16.26 -9.92
C TYR A 211 -6.59 17.27 -9.56
N GLY A 212 -6.07 18.02 -10.52
CA GLY A 212 -5.07 19.08 -10.29
C GLY A 212 -3.69 18.54 -9.94
N TRP A 213 -3.28 17.42 -10.56
CA TRP A 213 -2.01 16.72 -10.23
C TRP A 213 -0.89 16.93 -11.25
N GLU A 214 -1.02 17.88 -12.17
CA GLU A 214 -0.13 18.04 -13.33
C GLU A 214 1.35 18.26 -12.98
N ASN A 215 1.64 18.86 -11.83
CA ASN A 215 2.98 19.31 -11.46
C ASN A 215 3.65 18.40 -10.43
N THR A 216 3.37 17.10 -10.43
CA THR A 216 4.00 16.20 -9.48
C THR A 216 4.94 15.21 -10.16
N PRO A 217 6.06 14.81 -9.52
CA PRO A 217 7.06 13.92 -10.10
C PRO A 217 6.51 12.56 -10.57
N LEU A 218 5.49 12.04 -9.89
CA LEU A 218 4.84 10.77 -10.26
C LEU A 218 4.08 10.89 -11.58
N ASP A 219 3.43 12.04 -11.80
CA ASP A 219 2.70 12.29 -13.06
C ASP A 219 3.65 12.41 -14.24
N GLU A 220 4.82 13.02 -14.03
CA GLU A 220 5.84 13.11 -15.06
C GLU A 220 6.35 11.74 -15.51
N ARG A 221 6.60 10.83 -14.56
CA ARG A 221 7.00 9.44 -14.88
C ARG A 221 5.95 8.71 -15.70
N GLU A 222 4.69 8.81 -15.30
CA GLU A 222 3.60 8.20 -16.04
C GLU A 222 3.33 8.85 -17.39
N LYS A 223 3.66 10.13 -17.58
CA LYS A 223 3.61 10.80 -18.89
C LYS A 223 4.67 10.25 -19.85
N GLU A 224 5.86 9.95 -19.33
CA GLU A 224 6.95 9.36 -20.15
C GLU A 224 6.68 7.88 -20.45
N GLN A 225 6.13 7.16 -19.50
CA GLN A 225 5.84 5.73 -19.58
C GLN A 225 4.43 5.45 -19.04
N PRO A 226 3.38 5.67 -19.83
CA PRO A 226 2.00 5.42 -19.41
C PRO A 226 1.80 3.97 -19.02
N PRO A 227 1.15 3.68 -17.88
CA PRO A 227 0.88 2.31 -17.47
C PRO A 227 -0.08 1.63 -18.45
N GLN A 228 0.16 0.33 -18.68
CA GLN A 228 -0.69 -0.49 -19.56
C GLN A 228 -1.98 -0.93 -18.84
N ASN A 229 -1.89 -1.16 -17.54
CA ASN A 229 -3.01 -1.54 -16.69
C ASN A 229 -3.07 -0.63 -15.46
N PRO A 230 -3.53 0.62 -15.57
CA PRO A 230 -3.57 1.58 -14.48
C PRO A 230 -4.68 1.28 -13.47
N LEU A 231 -4.43 1.63 -12.19
CA LEU A 231 -5.37 1.41 -11.09
C LEU A 231 -6.63 2.30 -11.17
N LEU A 232 -6.50 3.59 -11.51
CA LEU A 232 -7.63 4.53 -11.44
C LEU A 232 -8.81 4.14 -12.34
N PRO A 233 -8.62 3.74 -13.62
CA PRO A 233 -9.70 3.22 -14.45
C PRO A 233 -10.36 1.95 -13.89
N PHE A 234 -9.58 1.10 -13.22
CA PHE A 234 -10.15 -0.06 -12.54
C PHE A 234 -11.04 0.35 -11.37
N LEU A 235 -10.64 1.32 -10.55
CA LEU A 235 -11.45 1.83 -9.44
C LEU A 235 -12.73 2.52 -9.94
N GLU A 236 -12.66 3.26 -11.07
CA GLU A 236 -13.86 3.84 -11.71
C GLU A 236 -14.84 2.74 -12.16
N LYS A 237 -14.32 1.64 -12.66
CA LYS A 237 -15.11 0.49 -13.04
C LYS A 237 -15.68 -0.22 -11.81
N LEU A 238 -14.85 -0.44 -10.76
CA LEU A 238 -15.23 -1.02 -9.49
C LEU A 238 -16.40 -0.27 -8.83
N ALA A 239 -16.45 1.06 -8.97
CA ALA A 239 -17.58 1.84 -8.47
C ALA A 239 -18.95 1.46 -9.09
N ARG A 240 -18.94 0.76 -10.23
CA ARG A 240 -20.15 0.43 -11.00
C ARG A 240 -20.46 -1.05 -11.07
N GLU A 241 -19.45 -1.90 -11.00
CA GLU A 241 -19.59 -3.35 -11.18
C GLU A 241 -18.51 -4.11 -10.38
N VAL A 242 -18.89 -5.29 -9.91
CA VAL A 242 -17.97 -6.21 -9.22
C VAL A 242 -16.98 -6.80 -10.22
N PRO A 243 -15.67 -6.81 -9.90
CA PRO A 243 -14.65 -7.34 -10.79
C PRO A 243 -14.79 -8.84 -11.02
N LYS A 244 -14.43 -9.27 -12.23
CA LYS A 244 -14.28 -10.68 -12.55
C LYS A 244 -12.81 -11.08 -12.51
N ARG A 245 -12.53 -12.36 -12.20
CA ARG A 245 -11.21 -12.95 -12.29
C ARG A 245 -11.12 -13.95 -13.42
N TRP A 246 -9.93 -14.14 -13.99
CA TRP A 246 -9.69 -15.21 -14.94
C TRP A 246 -9.57 -16.56 -14.21
N ASP A 247 -10.33 -17.54 -14.63
CA ASP A 247 -10.20 -18.93 -14.17
C ASP A 247 -9.39 -19.73 -15.19
N ASN A 248 -8.20 -20.16 -14.77
CA ASN A 248 -7.29 -20.87 -15.67
C ASN A 248 -7.75 -22.29 -16.01
N LYS A 249 -8.57 -22.90 -15.15
CA LYS A 249 -9.13 -24.24 -15.42
C LYS A 249 -10.30 -24.16 -16.40
N LEU A 250 -11.20 -23.19 -16.18
CA LEU A 250 -12.37 -23.00 -17.03
C LEU A 250 -12.07 -22.19 -18.30
N LYS A 251 -10.89 -21.57 -18.40
CA LYS A 251 -10.48 -20.69 -19.52
C LYS A 251 -11.49 -19.58 -19.81
N GLN A 252 -12.06 -19.00 -18.76
CA GLN A 252 -13.04 -17.93 -18.87
C GLN A 252 -12.97 -16.98 -17.66
N TYR A 253 -13.61 -15.80 -17.80
CA TYR A 253 -13.83 -14.89 -16.69
C TYR A 253 -14.98 -15.37 -15.83
N VAL A 254 -14.74 -15.52 -14.52
CA VAL A 254 -15.73 -15.88 -13.50
C VAL A 254 -15.88 -14.75 -12.49
N GLN A 255 -16.92 -14.78 -11.70
CA GLN A 255 -17.09 -13.85 -10.59
C GLN A 255 -15.91 -13.98 -9.62
N ASN A 256 -15.43 -12.88 -9.09
CA ASN A 256 -14.35 -12.88 -8.12
C ASN A 256 -14.92 -12.92 -6.71
N ASP A 257 -14.81 -14.09 -6.08
CA ASP A 257 -15.40 -14.36 -4.77
C ASP A 257 -14.82 -13.46 -3.65
N ASP A 258 -13.60 -12.95 -3.81
CA ASP A 258 -13.00 -12.00 -2.86
C ASP A 258 -13.84 -10.72 -2.71
N TRP A 259 -14.65 -10.37 -3.71
CA TRP A 259 -15.49 -9.16 -3.73
C TRP A 259 -16.93 -9.39 -3.26
N LEU A 260 -17.35 -10.63 -3.09
CA LEU A 260 -18.73 -10.96 -2.70
C LEU A 260 -19.08 -10.46 -1.28
N LEU A 261 -18.16 -10.60 -0.33
CA LEU A 261 -18.36 -10.13 1.04
C LEU A 261 -18.48 -8.61 1.10
N TRP A 262 -17.74 -7.92 0.22
CA TRP A 262 -17.79 -6.49 0.12
C TRP A 262 -19.10 -5.99 -0.51
N GLU A 263 -19.62 -6.68 -1.52
CA GLU A 263 -20.93 -6.37 -2.12
C GLU A 263 -22.04 -6.42 -1.07
N LEU A 264 -22.01 -7.42 -0.19
CA LEU A 264 -22.98 -7.52 0.92
C LEU A 264 -22.83 -6.37 1.92
N GLY A 265 -21.60 -5.95 2.24
CA GLY A 265 -21.35 -4.81 3.12
C GLY A 265 -21.83 -3.49 2.54
N SER A 266 -21.71 -3.28 1.24
CA SER A 266 -22.15 -2.08 0.54
C SER A 266 -23.69 -1.98 0.47
N ALA A 267 -24.38 -3.09 0.29
CA ALA A 267 -25.84 -3.14 0.32
C ALA A 267 -26.40 -2.76 1.70
N ALA A 268 -25.73 -3.19 2.77
CA ALA A 268 -26.08 -2.82 4.14
C ALA A 268 -25.92 -1.31 4.40
N ALA A 269 -24.93 -0.66 3.78
CA ALA A 269 -24.69 0.78 3.92
C ALA A 269 -25.72 1.64 3.17
N GLU A 270 -26.45 1.09 2.20
CA GLU A 270 -27.51 1.81 1.45
C GLU A 270 -28.89 1.82 2.15
N GLY A 271 -28.97 1.32 3.39
CA GLY A 271 -30.18 1.49 4.22
C GLY A 271 -31.27 0.45 4.00
N GLU A 272 -30.97 -0.71 3.41
CA GLU A 272 -31.75 -1.89 3.73
C GLU A 272 -31.42 -2.23 5.18
N VAL A 273 -32.34 -1.83 6.08
CA VAL A 273 -32.33 -2.26 7.47
C VAL A 273 -32.42 -3.78 7.43
N ILE A 274 -31.28 -4.45 7.48
CA ILE A 274 -31.23 -5.83 7.91
C ILE A 274 -31.81 -5.75 9.34
N GLN A 275 -33.05 -6.17 9.50
CA GLN A 275 -33.62 -6.30 10.84
C GLN A 275 -32.62 -7.11 11.64
N ASP A 276 -32.05 -6.51 12.67
CA ASP A 276 -31.21 -7.14 13.65
C ASP A 276 -31.92 -8.39 14.16
N SER A 277 -31.62 -9.53 13.56
CA SER A 277 -31.68 -10.77 14.29
C SER A 277 -30.58 -10.63 15.34
N PRO A 278 -30.89 -10.73 16.63
CA PRO A 278 -29.84 -10.71 17.63
C PRO A 278 -28.93 -11.87 17.32
N MET A 279 -27.79 -11.61 16.69
CA MET A 279 -26.69 -12.55 16.67
C MET A 279 -26.22 -12.64 18.11
N GLU A 280 -26.62 -13.73 18.74
CA GLU A 280 -26.02 -14.14 20.01
C GLU A 280 -24.51 -14.09 19.85
N ASP A 281 -23.90 -13.29 20.72
CA ASP A 281 -22.49 -12.95 20.78
C ASP A 281 -21.67 -14.16 21.29
N GLU A 282 -21.58 -15.20 20.48
CA GLU A 282 -20.83 -16.42 20.80
C GLU A 282 -19.61 -16.65 19.92
N ARG A 283 -19.04 -15.59 19.32
CA ARG A 283 -17.73 -15.70 18.65
C ARG A 283 -16.72 -14.65 19.13
N GLN A 284 -16.56 -14.48 20.42
CA GLN A 284 -15.25 -14.15 20.96
C GLN A 284 -14.37 -15.41 20.87
N VAL A 285 -13.83 -15.67 19.69
CA VAL A 285 -12.68 -16.56 19.60
C VAL A 285 -11.52 -15.78 20.20
N ASN A 286 -11.31 -15.92 21.50
CA ASN A 286 -10.04 -15.63 22.14
C ASN A 286 -9.01 -16.60 21.54
N LEU A 287 -8.37 -16.20 20.44
CA LEU A 287 -7.13 -16.82 20.02
C LEU A 287 -6.05 -16.24 20.94
N PRO A 288 -5.46 -17.04 21.85
CA PRO A 288 -4.27 -16.62 22.56
C PRO A 288 -3.16 -16.47 21.52
N LEU A 289 -2.71 -15.26 21.31
CA LEU A 289 -1.61 -14.96 20.37
C LEU A 289 -0.26 -15.49 20.88
N PHE A 290 -0.18 -15.92 22.15
CA PHE A 290 1.00 -16.59 22.72
C PHE A 290 0.57 -17.51 23.87
N PRO A 291 1.17 -18.71 24.03
CA PRO A 291 1.00 -19.49 25.23
C PRO A 291 1.70 -18.77 26.40
N ASP A 292 0.99 -18.65 27.52
CA ASP A 292 1.59 -18.28 28.80
C ASP A 292 2.69 -19.27 29.18
N GLU A 293 3.94 -18.81 29.31
CA GLU A 293 4.95 -19.38 30.18
C GLU A 293 5.32 -18.39 31.27
#